data_563e066cd2ec9058d25a9153b9c09cdb
#
_entry.id   563e066cd2ec9058d25a9153b9c09cdb
#
_cell.length_a   1.000
_cell.length_b   1.000
_cell.length_c   1.000
_cell.angle_alpha   90.00
_cell.angle_beta   90.00
_cell.angle_gamma   90.00
#
_symmetry.space_group_name_H-M   'P 1'
#
loop_
_entity.id
_entity.type
_entity.pdbx_description
1 polymer ?
#
loop_
_entity_poly.entity_id
_entity_poly.type
_entity_poly.pdbx_seq_one_letter_code
_entity_poly.pdbx_strand_id
1 'polypeptide(L)'
;MIKRILKPLEIYILSVAFFFSVSFDRNLNLEDVEESPVKKLLENIHLILDSFTNYEHPLGALFLIFILGLIIWGLLGKESRLASDIYGIILSFAWFLELVSMNLLLVSPLKDPVLLLVELVLFVPIVLIGCSWWYWRLNHQSRIGKGKEAITFDLSLIHI
;
A
#
# COMPACT_ATOMS: atom_id res chain seq x y z
N MET A 1 -22.83 -1.87 18.76
CA MET A 1 -21.92 -2.93 18.30
C MET A 1 -21.29 -2.57 16.95
N ILE A 2 -22.07 -2.26 15.91
CA ILE A 2 -21.59 -1.90 14.55
C ILE A 2 -20.59 -0.74 14.54
N LYS A 3 -20.83 0.35 15.28
CA LYS A 3 -19.91 1.51 15.36
C LYS A 3 -18.51 1.17 15.91
N ARG A 4 -18.36 0.13 16.73
CA ARG A 4 -17.05 -0.33 17.22
C ARG A 4 -16.28 -1.13 16.17
N ILE A 5 -16.98 -1.94 15.37
CA ILE A 5 -16.40 -2.74 14.29
C ILE A 5 -15.91 -1.84 13.15
N LEU A 6 -16.60 -0.71 12.91
CA LEU A 6 -16.23 0.27 11.87
C LEU A 6 -15.06 1.19 12.25
N LYS A 7 -14.65 1.24 13.52
CA LYS A 7 -13.53 2.09 13.93
C LYS A 7 -12.21 1.78 13.23
N PRO A 8 -11.78 0.50 13.11
CA PRO A 8 -10.56 0.17 12.36
C PRO A 8 -10.78 -0.02 10.85
N LEU A 9 -11.87 0.55 10.27
CA LEU A 9 -12.20 0.39 8.86
C LEU A 9 -11.06 0.81 7.92
N GLU A 10 -10.35 1.88 8.28
CA GLU A 10 -9.19 2.35 7.52
C GLU A 10 -8.09 1.29 7.45
N ILE A 11 -7.79 0.66 8.59
CA ILE A 11 -6.75 -0.39 8.68
C ILE A 11 -7.19 -1.61 7.86
N TYR A 12 -8.48 -1.96 7.89
CA TYR A 12 -9.00 -3.06 7.07
C TYR A 12 -8.83 -2.77 5.58
N ILE A 13 -9.25 -1.58 5.11
CA ILE A 13 -9.16 -1.20 3.70
C ILE A 13 -7.71 -1.20 3.23
N LEU A 14 -6.81 -0.57 3.99
CA LEU A 14 -5.39 -0.53 3.67
C LEU A 14 -4.76 -1.92 3.66
N SER A 15 -5.10 -2.77 4.64
CA SER A 15 -4.59 -4.14 4.70
C SER A 15 -5.06 -4.99 3.52
N VAL A 16 -6.35 -4.90 3.18
CA VAL A 16 -6.91 -5.63 2.03
C VAL A 16 -6.25 -5.15 0.74
N ALA A 17 -6.10 -3.84 0.54
CA ALA A 17 -5.44 -3.28 -0.63
C ALA A 17 -3.98 -3.75 -0.73
N PHE A 18 -3.26 -3.79 0.40
CA PHE A 18 -1.88 -4.25 0.45
C PHE A 18 -1.73 -5.74 0.11
N PHE A 19 -2.47 -6.60 0.79
CA PHE A 19 -2.38 -8.04 0.51
C PHE A 19 -2.86 -8.39 -0.90
N PHE A 20 -3.80 -7.61 -1.43
CA PHE A 20 -4.25 -7.76 -2.81
C PHE A 20 -3.14 -7.40 -3.79
N SER A 21 -2.47 -6.24 -3.63
CA SER A 21 -1.37 -5.81 -4.51
C SER A 21 -0.24 -6.82 -4.53
N VAL A 22 0.23 -7.24 -3.36
CA VAL A 22 1.32 -8.21 -3.26
C VAL A 22 0.97 -9.58 -3.81
N SER A 23 -0.31 -9.99 -3.74
CA SER A 23 -0.75 -11.24 -4.34
C SER A 23 -0.63 -11.23 -5.87
N PHE A 24 -0.78 -10.07 -6.51
CA PHE A 24 -0.53 -9.93 -7.95
C PHE A 24 0.95 -9.96 -8.29
N ASP A 25 1.77 -9.23 -7.55
CA ASP A 25 3.23 -9.19 -7.77
C ASP A 25 3.87 -10.58 -7.69
N ARG A 26 3.36 -11.47 -6.82
CA ARG A 26 3.81 -12.87 -6.73
C ARG A 26 3.52 -13.71 -7.96
N ASN A 27 2.54 -13.35 -8.78
CA ASN A 27 2.21 -14.08 -9.99
C ASN A 27 3.12 -13.70 -11.18
N LEU A 28 3.91 -12.63 -11.05
CA LEU A 28 4.90 -12.27 -12.04
C LEU A 28 6.08 -13.24 -11.95
N ASN A 29 6.28 -14.01 -13.03
CA ASN A 29 7.37 -14.96 -13.08
C ASN A 29 8.64 -14.26 -13.55
N LEU A 30 9.58 -13.97 -12.63
CA LEU A 30 10.87 -13.35 -12.94
C LEU A 30 11.77 -14.23 -13.83
N GLU A 31 11.44 -15.52 -13.96
CA GLU A 31 12.16 -16.42 -14.89
C GLU A 31 11.98 -16.00 -16.35
N ASP A 32 10.92 -15.26 -16.65
CA ASP A 32 10.64 -14.74 -17.99
C ASP A 32 11.40 -13.47 -18.34
N VAL A 33 12.13 -12.88 -17.39
CA VAL A 33 12.98 -11.70 -17.59
C VAL A 33 14.39 -12.14 -17.94
N GLU A 34 14.96 -11.56 -19.01
CA GLU A 34 16.34 -11.86 -19.41
C GLU A 34 17.35 -11.44 -18.32
N GLU A 35 18.46 -12.21 -18.23
CA GLU A 35 19.55 -11.92 -17.30
C GLU A 35 20.14 -10.53 -17.56
N SER A 36 19.93 -9.62 -16.61
CA SER A 36 20.32 -8.22 -16.72
C SER A 36 20.50 -7.60 -15.33
N PRO A 37 21.16 -6.43 -15.21
CA PRO A 37 21.18 -5.68 -13.96
C PRO A 37 19.79 -5.33 -13.44
N VAL A 38 18.82 -5.17 -14.35
CA VAL A 38 17.41 -4.90 -14.02
C VAL A 38 16.79 -6.11 -13.32
N LYS A 39 17.03 -7.33 -13.80
CA LYS A 39 16.56 -8.56 -13.16
C LYS A 39 17.03 -8.66 -11.72
N LYS A 40 18.31 -8.41 -11.46
CA LYS A 40 18.88 -8.44 -10.09
C LYS A 40 18.20 -7.41 -9.17
N LEU A 41 17.89 -6.23 -9.70
CA LEU A 41 17.18 -5.20 -8.94
C LEU A 41 15.75 -5.64 -8.62
N LEU A 42 15.05 -6.23 -9.59
CA LEU A 42 13.71 -6.80 -9.42
C LEU A 42 13.71 -7.91 -8.35
N GLU A 43 14.65 -8.84 -8.43
CA GLU A 43 14.81 -9.92 -7.44
C GLU A 43 15.00 -9.36 -6.02
N ASN A 44 15.79 -8.30 -5.85
CA ASN A 44 15.98 -7.65 -4.56
C ASN A 44 14.70 -6.98 -4.05
N ILE A 45 13.94 -6.32 -4.93
CA ILE A 45 12.66 -5.70 -4.59
C ILE A 45 11.66 -6.78 -4.14
N HIS A 46 11.53 -7.86 -4.92
CA HIS A 46 10.67 -8.98 -4.58
C HIS A 46 11.06 -9.63 -3.25
N LEU A 47 12.34 -9.81 -2.99
CA LEU A 47 12.83 -10.35 -1.72
C LEU A 47 12.43 -9.46 -0.53
N ILE A 48 12.51 -8.14 -0.69
CA ILE A 48 12.07 -7.19 0.34
C ILE A 48 10.55 -7.31 0.53
N LEU A 49 9.76 -7.26 -0.52
CA LEU A 49 8.30 -7.37 -0.45
C LEU A 49 7.85 -8.71 0.14
N ASP A 50 8.46 -9.81 -0.29
CA ASP A 50 8.17 -11.14 0.24
C ASP A 50 8.51 -11.25 1.73
N SER A 51 9.58 -10.61 2.19
CA SER A 51 9.94 -10.61 3.62
C SER A 51 8.87 -10.02 4.52
N PHE A 52 8.06 -9.07 4.03
CA PHE A 52 6.93 -8.47 4.76
C PHE A 52 5.63 -9.26 4.66
N THR A 53 5.46 -10.06 3.61
CA THR A 53 4.20 -10.75 3.33
C THR A 53 4.24 -12.24 3.62
N ASN A 54 5.43 -12.82 3.67
CA ASN A 54 5.62 -14.21 4.01
C ASN A 54 5.61 -14.39 5.54
N TYR A 55 4.55 -15.07 6.04
CA TYR A 55 4.39 -15.33 7.47
C TYR A 55 5.47 -16.29 8.04
N GLU A 56 6.16 -17.05 7.20
CA GLU A 56 7.31 -17.90 7.60
C GLU A 56 8.57 -17.06 7.85
N HIS A 57 8.62 -15.87 7.28
CA HIS A 57 9.72 -14.93 7.52
C HIS A 57 9.45 -14.14 8.84
N PRO A 58 10.46 -13.97 9.71
CA PRO A 58 10.27 -13.32 11.01
C PRO A 58 9.72 -11.87 10.89
N LEU A 59 10.10 -11.12 9.84
CA LEU A 59 9.57 -9.78 9.59
C LEU A 59 8.10 -9.83 9.19
N GLY A 60 7.71 -10.79 8.34
CA GLY A 60 6.31 -10.96 7.93
C GLY A 60 5.42 -11.38 9.10
N ALA A 61 5.89 -12.29 9.95
CA ALA A 61 5.19 -12.67 11.17
C ALA A 61 5.00 -11.46 12.11
N LEU A 62 6.04 -10.66 12.33
CA LEU A 62 5.97 -9.43 13.15
C LEU A 62 5.02 -8.41 12.54
N PHE A 63 5.04 -8.24 11.21
CA PHE A 63 4.15 -7.32 10.51
C PHE A 63 2.68 -7.76 10.63
N LEU A 64 2.41 -9.06 10.50
CA LEU A 64 1.06 -9.61 10.71
C LEU A 64 0.57 -9.38 12.14
N ILE A 65 1.41 -9.66 13.14
CA ILE A 65 1.12 -9.40 14.56
C ILE A 65 0.83 -7.91 14.79
N PHE A 66 1.60 -7.03 14.16
CA PHE A 66 1.40 -5.59 14.24
C PHE A 66 0.03 -5.17 13.67
N ILE A 67 -0.36 -5.67 12.48
CA ILE A 67 -1.68 -5.43 11.88
C ILE A 67 -2.79 -5.92 12.81
N LEU A 68 -2.70 -7.16 13.30
CA LEU A 68 -3.68 -7.73 14.23
C LEU A 68 -3.77 -6.91 15.51
N GLY A 69 -2.63 -6.44 16.04
CA GLY A 69 -2.58 -5.55 17.19
C GLY A 69 -3.31 -4.24 16.95
N LEU A 70 -3.12 -3.60 15.78
CA LEU A 70 -3.84 -2.37 15.41
C LEU A 70 -5.35 -2.60 15.30
N ILE A 71 -5.76 -3.71 14.72
CA ILE A 71 -7.18 -4.08 14.59
C ILE A 71 -7.80 -4.27 15.97
N ILE A 72 -7.18 -5.06 16.83
CA ILE A 72 -7.66 -5.31 18.20
C ILE A 72 -7.73 -4.00 18.99
N TRP A 73 -6.70 -3.17 18.88
CA TRP A 73 -6.64 -1.86 19.55
C TRP A 73 -7.77 -0.94 19.10
N GLY A 74 -8.06 -0.91 17.80
CA GLY A 74 -9.19 -0.18 17.22
C GLY A 74 -10.56 -0.72 17.70
N LEU A 75 -10.72 -2.04 17.78
CA LEU A 75 -11.94 -2.67 18.28
C LEU A 75 -12.19 -2.36 19.75
N LEU A 76 -11.13 -2.22 20.55
CA LEU A 76 -11.21 -1.77 21.95
C LEU A 76 -11.57 -0.28 22.07
N GLY A 77 -11.73 0.44 20.96
CA GLY A 77 -12.06 1.85 20.93
C GLY A 77 -10.89 2.77 21.25
N LYS A 78 -9.69 2.24 21.28
CA LYS A 78 -8.46 3.01 21.46
C LYS A 78 -7.85 3.27 20.08
N GLU A 79 -7.43 4.51 19.83
CA GLU A 79 -6.78 4.88 18.58
C GLU A 79 -5.35 5.34 18.90
N SER A 80 -4.37 4.66 18.33
CA SER A 80 -2.99 5.10 18.38
C SER A 80 -2.65 5.75 17.04
N ARG A 81 -2.64 7.07 17.02
CA ARG A 81 -2.35 7.85 15.82
C ARG A 81 -0.97 7.53 15.27
N LEU A 82 0.04 7.49 16.15
CA LEU A 82 1.41 7.17 15.78
C LEU A 82 1.52 5.78 15.13
N ALA A 83 0.85 4.78 15.70
CA ALA A 83 0.90 3.42 15.15
C ALA A 83 0.24 3.33 13.77
N SER A 84 -0.89 4.04 13.56
CA SER A 84 -1.53 4.12 12.25
C SER A 84 -0.67 4.88 11.23
N ASP A 85 0.03 5.94 11.65
CA ASP A 85 0.94 6.68 10.77
C ASP A 85 2.15 5.83 10.37
N ILE A 86 2.75 5.09 11.30
CA ILE A 86 3.82 4.12 11.02
C ILE A 86 3.33 3.06 10.02
N TYR A 87 2.13 2.52 10.24
CA TYR A 87 1.53 1.56 9.33
C TYR A 87 1.38 2.11 7.92
N GLY A 88 0.81 3.33 7.79
CA GLY A 88 0.67 3.99 6.49
C GLY A 88 2.00 4.26 5.79
N ILE A 89 3.06 4.60 6.53
CA ILE A 89 4.40 4.79 5.98
C ILE A 89 4.94 3.47 5.43
N ILE A 90 4.82 2.38 6.19
CA ILE A 90 5.28 1.04 5.75
C ILE A 90 4.55 0.62 4.46
N LEU A 91 3.22 0.77 4.42
CA LEU A 91 2.44 0.43 3.23
C LEU A 91 2.80 1.30 2.02
N SER A 92 2.96 2.61 2.23
CA SER A 92 3.34 3.54 1.16
C SER A 92 4.71 3.21 0.59
N PHE A 93 5.65 2.79 1.44
CA PHE A 93 6.96 2.34 1.00
C PHE A 93 6.88 1.04 0.19
N ALA A 94 6.09 0.07 0.63
CA ALA A 94 5.87 -1.17 -0.12
C ALA A 94 5.24 -0.90 -1.49
N TRP A 95 4.18 -0.09 -1.56
CA TRP A 95 3.56 0.31 -2.83
C TRP A 95 4.50 1.10 -3.74
N PHE A 96 5.40 1.92 -3.17
CA PHE A 96 6.44 2.57 -3.94
C PHE A 96 7.40 1.57 -4.58
N LEU A 97 7.81 0.53 -3.83
CA LEU A 97 8.65 -0.55 -4.37
C LEU A 97 7.93 -1.33 -5.48
N GLU A 98 6.66 -1.65 -5.31
CA GLU A 98 5.83 -2.28 -6.36
C GLU A 98 5.76 -1.39 -7.61
N LEU A 99 5.55 -0.09 -7.46
CA LEU A 99 5.53 0.84 -8.58
C LEU A 99 6.88 0.87 -9.31
N VAL A 100 7.99 0.85 -8.58
CA VAL A 100 9.34 0.76 -9.16
C VAL A 100 9.52 -0.56 -9.91
N SER A 101 9.09 -1.68 -9.32
CA SER A 101 9.11 -3.01 -9.92
C SER A 101 8.37 -3.02 -11.27
N MET A 102 7.13 -2.54 -11.30
CA MET A 102 6.33 -2.45 -12.53
C MET A 102 6.99 -1.59 -13.61
N ASN A 103 7.58 -0.45 -13.23
CA ASN A 103 8.28 0.41 -14.19
C ASN A 103 9.54 -0.27 -14.75
N LEU A 104 10.27 -1.02 -13.94
CA LEU A 104 11.43 -1.80 -14.40
C LEU A 104 11.02 -2.92 -15.35
N LEU A 105 9.90 -3.59 -15.07
CA LEU A 105 9.33 -4.63 -15.94
C LEU A 105 8.88 -4.06 -17.29
N LEU A 106 8.32 -2.83 -17.34
CA LEU A 106 7.95 -2.19 -18.60
C LEU A 106 9.13 -1.94 -19.53
N VAL A 107 10.33 -1.74 -18.98
CA VAL A 107 11.56 -1.50 -19.76
C VAL A 107 12.27 -2.81 -20.12
N SER A 108 11.90 -3.91 -19.48
CA SER A 108 12.50 -5.24 -19.68
C SER A 108 11.80 -5.99 -20.81
N PRO A 109 12.53 -6.79 -21.59
CA PRO A 109 11.92 -7.67 -22.58
C PRO A 109 11.14 -8.80 -21.86
N LEU A 110 9.83 -8.68 -21.84
CA LEU A 110 8.90 -9.66 -21.25
C LEU A 110 8.34 -10.58 -22.31
N LYS A 111 8.22 -11.87 -22.00
CA LYS A 111 7.56 -12.85 -22.85
C LYS A 111 6.04 -12.63 -22.91
N ASP A 112 5.44 -12.21 -21.79
CA ASP A 112 3.99 -11.95 -21.71
C ASP A 112 3.71 -10.54 -21.14
N PRO A 113 3.58 -9.52 -22.01
CA PRO A 113 3.30 -8.15 -21.57
C PRO A 113 1.85 -7.94 -21.09
N VAL A 114 0.93 -8.88 -21.37
CA VAL A 114 -0.49 -8.74 -21.04
C VAL A 114 -0.68 -8.81 -19.51
N LEU A 115 0.03 -9.71 -18.84
CA LEU A 115 -0.04 -9.85 -17.39
C LEU A 115 0.38 -8.55 -16.69
N LEU A 116 1.47 -7.94 -17.14
CA LEU A 116 1.96 -6.66 -16.62
C LEU A 116 0.95 -5.53 -16.83
N LEU A 117 0.27 -5.51 -17.97
CA LEU A 117 -0.74 -4.49 -18.26
C LEU A 117 -1.96 -4.62 -17.33
N VAL A 118 -2.42 -5.85 -17.08
CA VAL A 118 -3.49 -6.13 -16.12
C VAL A 118 -3.09 -5.68 -14.72
N GLU A 119 -1.88 -5.97 -14.28
CA GLU A 119 -1.36 -5.58 -12.98
C GLU A 119 -1.28 -4.06 -12.84
N LEU A 120 -0.78 -3.36 -13.85
CA LEU A 120 -0.73 -1.89 -13.87
C LEU A 120 -2.13 -1.28 -13.70
N VAL A 121 -3.14 -1.81 -14.41
CA VAL A 121 -4.54 -1.34 -14.30
C VAL A 121 -5.09 -1.58 -12.90
N LEU A 122 -4.80 -2.75 -12.30
CA LEU A 122 -5.26 -3.08 -10.96
C LEU A 122 -4.52 -2.30 -9.86
N PHE A 123 -3.32 -1.81 -10.14
CA PHE A 123 -2.55 -0.99 -9.20
C PHE A 123 -3.10 0.45 -9.06
N VAL A 124 -3.75 0.98 -10.10
CA VAL A 124 -4.33 2.34 -10.06
C VAL A 124 -5.29 2.56 -8.88
N PRO A 125 -6.29 1.69 -8.61
CA PRO A 125 -7.15 1.82 -7.43
C PRO A 125 -6.40 1.81 -6.11
N ILE A 126 -5.33 1.02 -6.00
CA ILE A 126 -4.49 0.90 -4.81
C ILE A 126 -3.78 2.22 -4.51
N VAL A 127 -3.19 2.83 -5.54
CA VAL A 127 -2.56 4.16 -5.43
C VAL A 127 -3.58 5.21 -5.01
N LEU A 128 -4.78 5.18 -5.59
CA LEU A 128 -5.86 6.11 -5.23
C LEU A 128 -6.30 5.95 -3.77
N ILE A 129 -6.40 4.72 -3.26
CA ILE A 129 -6.72 4.43 -1.86
C ILE A 129 -5.61 5.01 -0.96
N GLY A 130 -4.35 4.76 -1.27
CA GLY A 130 -3.22 5.28 -0.51
C GLY A 130 -3.17 6.80 -0.46
N CYS A 131 -3.29 7.45 -1.63
CA CYS A 131 -3.32 8.91 -1.73
C CYS A 131 -4.52 9.52 -0.99
N SER A 132 -5.71 8.91 -1.11
CA SER A 132 -6.92 9.36 -0.43
C SER A 132 -6.77 9.26 1.09
N TRP A 133 -6.16 8.17 1.59
CA TRP A 133 -5.90 7.98 3.01
C TRP A 133 -4.95 9.04 3.55
N TRP A 134 -3.82 9.33 2.86
CA TRP A 134 -2.88 10.38 3.25
C TRP A 134 -3.52 11.76 3.21
N TYR A 135 -4.27 12.07 2.15
CA TYR A 135 -5.01 13.32 2.05
C TYR A 135 -5.95 13.53 3.23
N TRP A 136 -6.77 12.52 3.53
CA TRP A 136 -7.69 12.57 4.65
C TRP A 136 -6.95 12.72 5.97
N ARG A 137 -5.86 11.99 6.16
CA ARG A 137 -5.07 12.00 7.39
C ARG A 137 -4.45 13.37 7.66
N LEU A 138 -3.81 13.98 6.67
CA LEU A 138 -3.18 15.29 6.76
C LEU A 138 -4.23 16.40 6.96
N ASN A 139 -5.33 16.34 6.23
CA ASN A 139 -6.39 17.33 6.29
C ASN A 139 -7.13 17.29 7.63
N HIS A 140 -7.39 16.09 8.17
CA HIS A 140 -8.01 15.92 9.48
C HIS A 140 -7.14 16.49 10.61
N GLN A 141 -5.82 16.38 10.53
CA GLN A 141 -4.92 17.01 11.49
C GLN A 141 -4.99 18.51 11.49
N SER A 142 -5.06 19.11 10.31
CA SER A 142 -5.16 20.55 10.16
C SER A 142 -6.45 21.11 10.72
N ARG A 143 -7.57 20.43 10.50
CA ARG A 143 -8.89 20.85 11.01
C ARG A 143 -8.97 20.84 12.53
N ILE A 144 -8.42 19.81 13.19
CA ILE A 144 -8.42 19.71 14.66
C ILE A 144 -7.48 20.75 15.28
N GLY A 145 -6.33 21.05 14.63
CA GLY A 145 -5.33 21.95 15.20
C GLY A 145 -5.58 23.44 15.00
N LYS A 146 -6.15 23.88 13.87
CA LYS A 146 -6.23 25.31 13.48
C LYS A 146 -7.54 25.72 12.81
N GLY A 147 -8.51 24.86 12.63
CA GLY A 147 -9.75 25.15 11.90
C GLY A 147 -9.56 25.45 10.40
N LYS A 148 -8.36 25.27 9.86
CA LYS A 148 -8.04 25.45 8.45
C LYS A 148 -7.65 24.11 7.81
N GLU A 149 -8.02 23.93 6.57
CA GLU A 149 -7.61 22.75 5.79
C GLU A 149 -6.12 22.85 5.41
N ALA A 150 -5.36 21.76 5.59
CA ALA A 150 -3.94 21.70 5.24
C ALA A 150 -3.76 21.72 3.73
N ILE A 151 -4.71 21.07 3.03
CA ILE A 151 -4.74 20.96 1.57
C ILE A 151 -6.15 21.33 1.12
N THR A 152 -6.28 22.41 0.38
CA THR A 152 -7.54 22.82 -0.27
C THR A 152 -7.46 22.43 -1.72
N PHE A 153 -8.36 21.53 -2.16
CA PHE A 153 -8.63 21.40 -3.59
C PHE A 153 -9.59 22.52 -3.98
N ASP A 154 -9.13 23.42 -4.79
CA ASP A 154 -10.01 24.42 -5.38
C ASP A 154 -10.85 23.76 -6.47
N LEU A 155 -12.05 23.34 -6.06
CA LEU A 155 -13.05 22.77 -6.99
C LEU A 155 -13.65 23.81 -7.94
N SER A 156 -13.26 25.10 -7.81
CA SER A 156 -13.73 26.16 -8.70
C SER A 156 -13.31 25.97 -10.15
N LEU A 157 -12.24 25.19 -10.40
CA LEU A 157 -11.80 24.82 -11.74
C LEU A 157 -12.69 23.77 -12.43
N ILE A 158 -13.63 23.15 -11.72
CA ILE A 158 -14.55 22.14 -12.29
C ILE A 158 -15.84 22.80 -12.83
N HIS A 159 -16.07 24.07 -12.57
CA HIS A 159 -17.16 24.86 -13.11
C HIS A 159 -16.77 25.64 -14.39
N ILE A 160 -16.21 24.91 -15.36
CA ILE A 160 -16.12 25.42 -16.73
C ILE A 160 -17.17 24.73 -17.58
#